data_a587b991763826693af5c646546e1b51
#
_entry.id   a587b991763826693af5c646546e1b51
#
_cell.length_a   1.000
_cell.length_b   1.000
_cell.length_c   1.000
_cell.angle_alpha   90.00
_cell.angle_beta   90.00
_cell.angle_gamma   90.00
#
_symmetry.space_group_name_H-M   'P 1'
#
loop_
_entity.id
_entity.type
_entity.pdbx_description
1 polymer ?
#
loop_
_entity_poly.entity_id
_entity_poly.type
_entity_poly.pdbx_seq_one_letter_code
_entity_poly.pdbx_strand_id
1 'polypeptide(L)'
;MDVTNMPKISVVIVTFNSGNVLEGAIKSFINQDYLNKELVIIDGASKDNTLSIIRKYENNIGYWCSEPDHGIYDAMNKGWARSSGDYILYLGSDDRLLEGGLSALGKNSSGADLVFGDVKCLHENGVVKERITTSNFEVLRIHSIFSHQSLIMKKSLFEKYNGFDCRYKLLADYDLVLRTYLGGAKLQYVHHFISLFNMGGVSAFTYKSDFEKLKIHKSTKSISHPYILFMENLIVKSLLIVKNRWLKI
;
A
#
# COMPACT_ATOMS: atom_id res chain seq x y z
N MET A 1 -1.54 27.52 -5.92
CA MET A 1 -2.03 27.09 -4.58
C MET A 1 -0.95 27.45 -3.59
N ASP A 2 -1.36 28.08 -2.51
CA ASP A 2 -0.43 28.53 -1.48
C ASP A 2 0.22 27.31 -0.82
N VAL A 3 1.53 27.20 -0.85
CA VAL A 3 2.33 26.06 -0.35
C VAL A 3 2.12 25.87 1.17
N THR A 4 1.64 26.92 1.85
CA THR A 4 1.40 26.95 3.29
C THR A 4 0.17 26.18 3.75
N ASN A 5 -0.68 25.69 2.83
CA ASN A 5 -1.95 25.03 3.16
C ASN A 5 -2.03 23.58 2.64
N MET A 6 -0.90 22.96 2.32
CA MET A 6 -0.90 21.57 1.88
C MET A 6 -0.84 20.62 3.09
N PRO A 7 -1.64 19.51 3.09
CA PRO A 7 -1.67 18.60 4.22
C PRO A 7 -0.32 17.93 4.46
N LYS A 8 -0.04 17.58 5.70
CA LYS A 8 1.15 16.79 6.02
C LYS A 8 0.94 15.34 5.61
N ILE A 9 1.90 14.78 4.85
CA ILE A 9 1.88 13.38 4.43
C ILE A 9 2.96 12.62 5.20
N SER A 10 2.55 11.62 5.98
CA SER A 10 3.46 10.65 6.59
C SER A 10 3.66 9.49 5.63
N VAL A 11 4.89 9.29 5.18
CA VAL A 11 5.28 8.08 4.46
C VAL A 11 5.78 7.07 5.47
N VAL A 12 5.11 5.93 5.56
CA VAL A 12 5.45 4.84 6.49
C VAL A 12 6.13 3.73 5.72
N ILE A 13 7.35 3.38 6.12
CA ILE A 13 8.07 2.20 5.62
C ILE A 13 8.07 1.16 6.74
N VAL A 14 7.51 -0.03 6.46
CA VAL A 14 7.68 -1.20 7.32
C VAL A 14 8.77 -2.08 6.73
N THR A 15 9.69 -2.58 7.56
CA THR A 15 10.88 -3.27 7.09
C THR A 15 11.26 -4.43 8.00
N PHE A 16 11.78 -5.51 7.39
CA PHE A 16 12.38 -6.65 8.09
C PHE A 16 13.46 -7.28 7.21
N ASN A 17 14.71 -7.29 7.68
CA ASN A 17 15.86 -7.82 6.96
C ASN A 17 15.96 -7.29 5.51
N SER A 18 15.91 -5.97 5.35
CA SER A 18 15.85 -5.28 4.04
C SER A 18 17.06 -4.38 3.78
N GLY A 19 18.19 -4.64 4.41
CA GLY A 19 19.38 -3.79 4.32
C GLY A 19 19.91 -3.56 2.91
N ASN A 20 19.63 -4.48 1.97
CA ASN A 20 20.07 -4.35 0.57
C ASN A 20 19.20 -3.40 -0.26
N VAL A 21 17.97 -3.10 0.17
CA VAL A 21 16.98 -2.36 -0.65
C VAL A 21 16.46 -1.10 0.03
N LEU A 22 16.41 -1.04 1.36
CA LEU A 22 15.80 0.02 2.15
C LEU A 22 16.37 1.41 1.82
N GLU A 23 17.69 1.51 1.59
CA GLU A 23 18.34 2.80 1.30
C GLU A 23 17.71 3.51 0.11
N GLY A 24 17.34 2.76 -0.92
CA GLY A 24 16.69 3.35 -2.08
C GLY A 24 15.27 3.86 -1.79
N ALA A 25 14.48 3.17 -0.94
CA ALA A 25 13.17 3.66 -0.52
C ALA A 25 13.31 5.00 0.24
N ILE A 26 14.23 5.07 1.20
CA ILE A 26 14.54 6.30 1.96
C ILE A 26 14.95 7.44 1.02
N LYS A 27 15.89 7.19 0.09
CA LYS A 27 16.34 8.20 -0.87
C LYS A 27 15.19 8.70 -1.75
N SER A 28 14.30 7.80 -2.19
CA SER A 28 13.16 8.19 -3.03
C SER A 28 12.18 9.12 -2.29
N PHE A 29 12.03 8.94 -0.96
CA PHE A 29 11.28 9.85 -0.10
C PHE A 29 11.98 11.20 0.05
N ILE A 30 13.29 11.20 0.37
CA ILE A 30 14.06 12.43 0.58
C ILE A 30 13.98 13.33 -0.65
N ASN A 31 14.08 12.75 -1.85
CA ASN A 31 14.09 13.44 -3.14
C ASN A 31 12.71 13.96 -3.59
N GLN A 32 11.63 13.70 -2.85
CA GLN A 32 10.32 14.27 -3.20
C GLN A 32 10.31 15.79 -3.00
N ASP A 33 9.73 16.47 -3.95
CA ASP A 33 9.54 17.93 -3.98
C ASP A 33 8.44 18.46 -3.05
N TYR A 34 7.70 17.56 -2.39
CA TYR A 34 6.65 17.86 -1.42
C TYR A 34 7.27 18.23 -0.06
N LEU A 35 7.06 19.47 0.41
CA LEU A 35 7.73 19.98 1.61
C LEU A 35 7.11 19.48 2.92
N ASN A 36 5.77 19.42 3.01
CA ASN A 36 5.07 19.05 4.24
C ASN A 36 4.95 17.52 4.37
N LYS A 37 6.10 16.86 4.52
CA LYS A 37 6.21 15.40 4.60
C LYS A 37 7.00 14.94 5.82
N GLU A 38 6.77 13.74 6.29
CA GLU A 38 7.62 13.04 7.26
C GLU A 38 7.83 11.57 6.87
N LEU A 39 8.93 11.00 7.30
CA LEU A 39 9.23 9.58 7.16
C LEU A 39 9.10 8.89 8.51
N VAL A 40 8.34 7.81 8.54
CA VAL A 40 8.21 6.91 9.69
C VAL A 40 8.71 5.54 9.29
N ILE A 41 9.62 4.93 10.07
CA ILE A 41 10.14 3.58 9.80
C ILE A 41 9.85 2.67 10.97
N ILE A 42 9.20 1.54 10.69
CA ILE A 42 8.95 0.47 11.67
C ILE A 42 9.72 -0.77 11.23
N ASP A 43 10.73 -1.13 12.00
CA ASP A 43 11.57 -2.29 11.77
C ASP A 43 11.14 -3.46 12.67
N GLY A 44 10.93 -4.62 12.07
CA GLY A 44 10.50 -5.86 12.73
C GLY A 44 11.60 -6.61 13.50
N ALA A 45 12.55 -5.89 14.13
CA ALA A 45 13.74 -6.44 14.81
C ALA A 45 14.71 -7.16 13.84
N SER A 46 15.06 -6.50 12.75
CA SER A 46 16.03 -6.99 11.76
C SER A 46 17.36 -7.42 12.35
N LYS A 47 18.00 -8.41 11.72
CA LYS A 47 19.28 -8.98 12.15
C LYS A 47 20.43 -8.72 11.14
N ASP A 48 20.09 -8.17 9.99
CA ASP A 48 21.04 -7.77 8.95
C ASP A 48 21.49 -6.29 9.14
N ASN A 49 21.99 -5.67 8.08
CA ASN A 49 22.45 -4.28 8.10
C ASN A 49 21.30 -3.23 8.02
N THR A 50 20.03 -3.63 8.09
CA THR A 50 18.86 -2.72 8.03
C THR A 50 18.98 -1.57 9.03
N LEU A 51 19.30 -1.87 10.30
CA LEU A 51 19.44 -0.82 11.34
C LEU A 51 20.60 0.15 11.06
N SER A 52 21.67 -0.31 10.43
CA SER A 52 22.79 0.56 10.05
C SER A 52 22.34 1.56 8.98
N ILE A 53 21.50 1.13 8.03
CA ILE A 53 20.91 2.02 7.02
C ILE A 53 19.97 3.03 7.68
N ILE A 54 19.09 2.61 8.58
CA ILE A 54 18.17 3.52 9.29
C ILE A 54 18.97 4.61 10.01
N ARG A 55 19.99 4.24 10.80
CA ARG A 55 20.83 5.20 11.52
C ARG A 55 21.58 6.17 10.60
N LYS A 56 22.05 5.70 9.44
CA LYS A 56 22.69 6.54 8.41
C LYS A 56 21.81 7.70 7.97
N TYR A 57 20.50 7.51 7.92
CA TYR A 57 19.50 8.49 7.48
C TYR A 57 18.65 9.07 8.61
N GLU A 58 19.04 8.90 9.87
CA GLU A 58 18.26 9.25 11.05
C GLU A 58 17.80 10.72 11.04
N ASN A 59 18.65 11.63 10.60
CA ASN A 59 18.32 13.07 10.47
C ASN A 59 17.19 13.38 9.46
N ASN A 60 16.84 12.43 8.59
CA ASN A 60 15.77 12.57 7.60
C ASN A 60 14.50 11.80 8.02
N ILE A 61 14.54 11.09 9.15
CA ILE A 61 13.46 10.23 9.66
C ILE A 61 12.79 10.93 10.84
N GLY A 62 11.48 11.17 10.73
CA GLY A 62 10.71 11.80 11.80
C GLY A 62 10.52 10.89 13.01
N TYR A 63 10.38 9.59 12.78
CA TYR A 63 10.28 8.56 13.82
C TYR A 63 10.76 7.21 13.29
N TRP A 64 11.46 6.45 14.11
CA TRP A 64 11.71 5.04 13.83
C TRP A 64 11.78 4.21 15.12
N CYS A 65 11.44 2.94 15.02
CA CYS A 65 11.67 1.94 16.07
C CYS A 65 12.02 0.59 15.45
N SER A 66 12.69 -0.25 16.26
CA SER A 66 13.01 -1.63 15.91
C SER A 66 12.55 -2.52 17.04
N GLU A 67 11.52 -3.31 16.79
CA GLU A 67 10.93 -4.25 17.75
C GLU A 67 10.24 -5.39 17.04
N PRO A 68 10.08 -6.57 17.64
CA PRO A 68 9.33 -7.67 17.05
C PRO A 68 7.89 -7.26 16.70
N ASP A 69 7.39 -7.78 15.59
CA ASP A 69 6.00 -7.64 15.16
C ASP A 69 5.33 -9.01 14.92
N HIS A 70 4.00 -8.98 14.80
CA HIS A 70 3.17 -10.15 14.48
C HIS A 70 2.80 -10.23 12.99
N GLY A 71 3.64 -9.64 12.12
CA GLY A 71 3.50 -9.57 10.68
C GLY A 71 3.31 -8.15 10.16
N ILE A 72 3.35 -8.00 8.83
CA ILE A 72 3.40 -6.71 8.14
C ILE A 72 2.31 -5.72 8.59
N TYR A 73 1.08 -6.18 8.78
CA TYR A 73 -0.03 -5.29 9.17
C TYR A 73 0.01 -4.85 10.64
N ASP A 74 0.67 -5.61 11.52
CA ASP A 74 0.99 -5.16 12.88
C ASP A 74 2.01 -4.03 12.84
N ALA A 75 3.09 -4.18 12.06
CA ALA A 75 4.06 -3.12 11.82
C ALA A 75 3.42 -1.88 11.16
N MET A 76 2.52 -2.07 10.17
CA MET A 76 1.79 -0.96 9.55
C MET A 76 0.87 -0.26 10.57
N ASN A 77 0.22 -0.98 11.48
CA ASN A 77 -0.58 -0.40 12.56
C ASN A 77 0.26 0.44 13.52
N LYS A 78 1.45 -0.03 13.89
CA LYS A 78 2.40 0.78 14.67
C LYS A 78 2.80 2.05 13.90
N GLY A 79 2.98 1.95 12.58
CA GLY A 79 3.38 3.05 11.71
C GLY A 79 2.39 4.21 11.69
N TRP A 80 1.11 3.97 11.37
CA TRP A 80 0.13 5.06 11.36
C TRP A 80 -0.09 5.66 12.76
N ALA A 81 -0.01 4.85 13.81
CA ALA A 81 -0.17 5.34 15.19
C ALA A 81 0.97 6.30 15.60
N ARG A 82 2.16 6.15 15.04
CA ARG A 82 3.33 7.01 15.27
C ARG A 82 3.43 8.19 14.29
N SER A 83 2.65 8.19 13.24
CA SER A 83 2.62 9.25 12.25
C SER A 83 1.92 10.51 12.78
N SER A 84 2.40 11.69 12.38
CA SER A 84 1.81 12.98 12.74
C SER A 84 1.13 13.69 11.58
N GLY A 85 1.18 13.10 10.36
CA GLY A 85 0.57 13.67 9.17
C GLY A 85 -0.94 13.54 9.13
N ASP A 86 -1.56 14.41 8.33
CA ASP A 86 -2.99 14.37 8.03
C ASP A 86 -3.36 13.15 7.18
N TYR A 87 -2.42 12.74 6.33
CA TYR A 87 -2.53 11.57 5.45
C TYR A 87 -1.36 10.62 5.65
N ILE A 88 -1.64 9.33 5.46
CA ILE A 88 -0.67 8.23 5.56
C ILE A 88 -0.50 7.58 4.17
N LEU A 89 0.74 7.37 3.75
CA LEU A 89 1.13 6.55 2.62
C LEU A 89 2.03 5.42 3.12
N TYR A 90 1.81 4.20 2.67
CA TYR A 90 2.71 3.07 2.92
C TYR A 90 3.59 2.80 1.71
N LEU A 91 4.89 2.73 1.95
CA LEU A 91 5.89 2.39 0.93
C LEU A 91 6.63 1.12 1.35
N GLY A 92 6.74 0.14 0.47
CA GLY A 92 7.55 -1.04 0.71
C GLY A 92 9.04 -0.68 0.82
N SER A 93 9.79 -1.45 1.60
CA SER A 93 11.24 -1.23 1.76
C SER A 93 12.03 -1.41 0.46
N ASP A 94 11.48 -2.15 -0.50
CA ASP A 94 12.02 -2.41 -1.85
C ASP A 94 11.37 -1.57 -2.95
N ASP A 95 10.37 -0.76 -2.61
CA ASP A 95 9.67 0.16 -3.52
C ASP A 95 10.35 1.54 -3.58
N ARG A 96 9.92 2.37 -4.54
CA ARG A 96 10.41 3.75 -4.73
C ARG A 96 9.25 4.69 -5.02
N LEU A 97 9.24 5.85 -4.39
CA LEU A 97 8.41 6.96 -4.86
C LEU A 97 9.00 7.53 -6.16
N LEU A 98 8.15 7.80 -7.13
CA LEU A 98 8.53 8.47 -8.36
C LEU A 98 8.50 9.99 -8.17
N GLU A 99 9.24 10.70 -9.01
CA GLU A 99 9.31 12.16 -9.00
C GLU A 99 7.91 12.78 -9.08
N GLY A 100 7.63 13.78 -8.23
CA GLY A 100 6.33 14.44 -8.15
C GLY A 100 5.19 13.61 -7.56
N GLY A 101 5.43 12.36 -7.16
CA GLY A 101 4.39 11.45 -6.65
C GLY A 101 3.64 12.01 -5.43
N LEU A 102 4.37 12.48 -4.41
CA LEU A 102 3.74 13.08 -3.23
C LEU A 102 3.04 14.41 -3.56
N SER A 103 3.63 15.22 -4.46
CA SER A 103 3.02 16.47 -4.92
C SER A 103 1.71 16.23 -5.67
N ALA A 104 1.65 15.19 -6.51
CA ALA A 104 0.42 14.82 -7.21
C ALA A 104 -0.68 14.40 -6.24
N LEU A 105 -0.36 13.57 -5.24
CA LEU A 105 -1.32 13.14 -4.22
C LEU A 105 -1.78 14.31 -3.33
N GLY A 106 -0.83 15.09 -2.80
CA GLY A 106 -1.12 16.18 -1.88
C GLY A 106 -1.95 17.31 -2.51
N LYS A 107 -1.65 17.72 -3.75
CA LYS A 107 -2.42 18.74 -4.49
C LYS A 107 -3.87 18.34 -4.74
N ASN A 108 -4.17 17.04 -4.83
CA ASN A 108 -5.49 16.51 -5.09
C ASN A 108 -6.22 16.00 -3.83
N SER A 109 -5.71 16.29 -2.63
CA SER A 109 -6.28 15.82 -1.37
C SER A 109 -7.45 16.68 -0.85
N SER A 110 -7.63 17.89 -1.40
CA SER A 110 -8.70 18.80 -0.96
C SER A 110 -10.08 18.16 -1.14
N GLY A 111 -10.80 18.01 -0.04
CA GLY A 111 -12.13 17.40 -0.03
C GLY A 111 -12.16 15.88 -0.21
N ALA A 112 -11.02 15.22 -0.42
CA ALA A 112 -10.91 13.76 -0.52
C ALA A 112 -10.46 13.13 0.81
N ASP A 113 -10.90 11.92 1.07
CA ASP A 113 -10.48 11.12 2.22
C ASP A 113 -9.38 10.13 1.83
N LEU A 114 -9.41 9.64 0.58
CA LEU A 114 -8.39 8.82 -0.06
C LEU A 114 -8.03 9.42 -1.41
N VAL A 115 -6.73 9.51 -1.71
CA VAL A 115 -6.23 9.91 -3.04
C VAL A 115 -5.26 8.86 -3.52
N PHE A 116 -5.40 8.40 -4.74
CA PHE A 116 -4.53 7.38 -5.30
C PHE A 116 -4.25 7.61 -6.78
N GLY A 117 -3.11 7.09 -7.22
CA GLY A 117 -2.66 7.18 -8.60
C GLY A 117 -2.17 5.85 -9.14
N ASP A 118 -1.49 5.93 -10.26
CA ASP A 118 -0.95 4.81 -11.00
C ASP A 118 0.38 4.32 -10.41
N VAL A 119 0.79 3.10 -10.79
CA VAL A 119 2.09 2.54 -10.40
C VAL A 119 2.83 1.99 -11.61
N LYS A 120 4.17 2.03 -11.55
CA LYS A 120 5.03 1.24 -12.40
C LYS A 120 5.43 -0.03 -11.66
N CYS A 121 5.30 -1.17 -12.31
CA CYS A 121 5.63 -2.49 -11.75
C CYS A 121 6.97 -2.96 -12.32
N LEU A 122 7.98 -3.13 -11.47
CA LEU A 122 9.27 -3.72 -11.84
C LEU A 122 9.20 -5.23 -11.67
N HIS A 123 9.31 -5.97 -12.76
CA HIS A 123 9.35 -7.42 -12.77
C HIS A 123 10.76 -7.94 -12.53
N GLU A 124 10.90 -9.18 -12.04
CA GLU A 124 12.19 -9.84 -11.76
C GLU A 124 13.16 -9.87 -12.96
N ASN A 125 12.63 -9.89 -14.17
CA ASN A 125 13.41 -9.82 -15.42
C ASN A 125 13.87 -8.39 -15.79
N GLY A 126 13.68 -7.40 -14.92
CA GLY A 126 14.02 -5.99 -15.12
C GLY A 126 13.02 -5.22 -16.00
N VAL A 127 11.96 -5.85 -16.49
CA VAL A 127 10.93 -5.16 -17.29
C VAL A 127 10.02 -4.33 -16.39
N VAL A 128 9.82 -3.06 -16.77
CA VAL A 128 8.87 -2.17 -16.11
C VAL A 128 7.57 -2.15 -16.90
N LYS A 129 6.44 -2.43 -16.23
CA LYS A 129 5.11 -2.31 -16.81
C LYS A 129 4.30 -1.27 -16.06
N GLU A 130 3.49 -0.53 -16.78
CA GLU A 130 2.56 0.44 -16.20
C GLU A 130 1.27 -0.26 -15.77
N ARG A 131 0.79 0.06 -14.58
CA ARG A 131 -0.51 -0.34 -14.07
C ARG A 131 -1.34 0.91 -13.81
N ILE A 132 -2.27 1.16 -14.74
CA ILE A 132 -3.22 2.27 -14.67
C ILE A 132 -4.39 1.85 -13.79
N THR A 133 -4.72 2.70 -12.84
CA THR A 133 -5.85 2.50 -11.94
C THR A 133 -7.15 2.98 -12.59
N THR A 134 -8.28 2.42 -12.18
CA THR A 134 -9.60 2.86 -12.64
C THR A 134 -10.20 3.91 -11.70
N SER A 135 -10.94 4.87 -12.27
CA SER A 135 -11.79 5.79 -11.51
C SER A 135 -13.19 5.23 -11.21
N ASN A 136 -13.50 4.03 -11.67
CA ASN A 136 -14.74 3.34 -11.30
C ASN A 136 -14.60 2.68 -9.94
N PHE A 137 -14.95 3.40 -8.88
CA PHE A 137 -14.78 2.97 -7.49
C PHE A 137 -15.74 1.84 -7.07
N GLU A 138 -16.83 1.60 -7.78
CA GLU A 138 -17.72 0.45 -7.49
C GLU A 138 -16.99 -0.89 -7.63
N VAL A 139 -15.94 -0.94 -8.44
CA VAL A 139 -15.07 -2.12 -8.60
C VAL A 139 -14.41 -2.52 -7.27
N LEU A 140 -14.21 -1.58 -6.32
CA LEU A 140 -13.72 -1.86 -4.97
C LEU A 140 -14.58 -2.87 -4.21
N ARG A 141 -15.87 -2.93 -4.51
CA ARG A 141 -16.76 -3.94 -3.90
C ARG A 141 -16.36 -5.37 -4.23
N ILE A 142 -15.63 -5.55 -5.31
CA ILE A 142 -15.28 -6.88 -5.88
C ILE A 142 -13.79 -7.18 -5.67
N HIS A 143 -12.91 -6.20 -5.92
CA HIS A 143 -11.46 -6.36 -5.76
C HIS A 143 -10.73 -5.02 -5.61
N SER A 144 -9.47 -5.09 -5.15
CA SER A 144 -8.62 -3.90 -5.07
C SER A 144 -8.32 -3.33 -6.45
N ILE A 145 -8.47 -2.01 -6.59
CA ILE A 145 -8.13 -1.24 -7.80
C ILE A 145 -6.85 -0.42 -7.63
N PHE A 146 -6.25 -0.40 -6.47
CA PHE A 146 -5.09 0.42 -6.13
C PHE A 146 -3.91 -0.45 -5.65
N SER A 147 -2.75 0.17 -5.57
CA SER A 147 -1.60 -0.31 -4.79
C SER A 147 -1.43 0.58 -3.58
N HIS A 148 -1.18 0.00 -2.41
CA HIS A 148 -1.00 0.78 -1.18
C HIS A 148 0.16 1.79 -1.28
N GLN A 149 1.17 1.53 -2.14
CA GLN A 149 2.29 2.44 -2.41
C GLN A 149 1.90 3.65 -3.28
N SER A 150 0.68 3.70 -3.80
CA SER A 150 0.18 4.81 -4.61
C SER A 150 -1.03 5.51 -4.00
N LEU A 151 -1.31 5.25 -2.72
CA LEU A 151 -2.49 5.69 -2.00
C LEU A 151 -2.08 6.51 -0.77
N ILE A 152 -2.66 7.72 -0.62
CA ILE A 152 -2.75 8.39 0.69
C ILE A 152 -4.15 8.27 1.25
N MET A 153 -4.26 7.99 2.54
CA MET A 153 -5.52 7.91 3.27
C MET A 153 -5.45 8.82 4.50
N LYS A 154 -6.52 9.56 4.79
CA LYS A 154 -6.60 10.38 6.00
C LYS A 154 -6.31 9.54 7.25
N LYS A 155 -5.47 10.07 8.15
CA LYS A 155 -5.17 9.43 9.43
C LYS A 155 -6.43 9.18 10.25
N SER A 156 -7.39 10.09 10.23
CA SER A 156 -8.68 9.94 10.93
C SER A 156 -9.49 8.71 10.51
N LEU A 157 -9.27 8.17 9.30
CA LEU A 157 -9.91 6.91 8.87
C LEU A 157 -9.25 5.70 9.54
N PHE A 158 -7.92 5.70 9.72
CA PHE A 158 -7.25 4.65 10.51
C PHE A 158 -7.80 4.64 11.94
N GLU A 159 -7.95 5.79 12.55
CA GLU A 159 -8.53 5.93 13.89
C GLU A 159 -9.98 5.43 13.92
N LYS A 160 -10.83 5.90 12.99
CA LYS A 160 -12.26 5.54 12.91
C LYS A 160 -12.48 4.04 12.71
N TYR A 161 -11.64 3.40 11.87
CA TYR A 161 -11.80 1.99 11.48
C TYR A 161 -10.83 1.05 12.19
N ASN A 162 -10.11 1.56 13.21
CA ASN A 162 -9.15 0.79 14.02
C ASN A 162 -8.02 0.15 13.20
N GLY A 163 -7.56 0.87 12.15
CA GLY A 163 -6.45 0.44 11.31
C GLY A 163 -6.69 -0.85 10.53
N PHE A 164 -5.60 -1.57 10.30
CA PHE A 164 -5.61 -2.85 9.59
C PHE A 164 -6.04 -3.99 10.51
N ASP A 165 -6.93 -4.84 10.02
CA ASP A 165 -7.33 -6.07 10.72
C ASP A 165 -6.26 -7.16 10.51
N CYS A 166 -5.43 -7.39 11.53
CA CYS A 166 -4.33 -8.36 11.50
C CYS A 166 -4.77 -9.83 11.36
N ARG A 167 -6.07 -10.12 11.37
CA ARG A 167 -6.59 -11.45 11.03
C ARG A 167 -6.39 -11.77 9.54
N TYR A 168 -6.36 -10.75 8.68
CA TYR A 168 -6.00 -10.86 7.28
C TYR A 168 -4.47 -10.70 7.13
N LYS A 169 -3.83 -11.67 6.49
CA LYS A 169 -2.36 -11.66 6.33
C LYS A 169 -1.88 -11.13 4.98
N LEU A 170 -2.79 -11.06 3.99
CA LEU A 170 -2.49 -10.69 2.62
C LEU A 170 -3.31 -9.49 2.11
N LEU A 171 -4.52 -9.26 2.64
CA LEU A 171 -5.48 -8.31 2.09
C LEU A 171 -6.08 -7.36 3.15
N ALA A 172 -5.39 -7.11 4.27
CA ALA A 172 -5.90 -6.16 5.27
C ALA A 172 -5.92 -4.71 4.76
N ASP A 173 -5.07 -4.36 3.79
CA ASP A 173 -5.10 -3.07 3.08
C ASP A 173 -6.38 -2.94 2.24
N TYR A 174 -6.74 -3.98 1.49
CA TYR A 174 -8.00 -4.02 0.75
C TYR A 174 -9.22 -3.97 1.70
N ASP A 175 -9.19 -4.73 2.80
CA ASP A 175 -10.25 -4.71 3.82
C ASP A 175 -10.47 -3.29 4.38
N LEU A 176 -9.40 -2.61 4.77
CA LEU A 176 -9.48 -1.26 5.34
C LEU A 176 -10.06 -0.27 4.31
N VAL A 177 -9.56 -0.25 3.08
CA VAL A 177 -10.06 0.66 2.04
C VAL A 177 -11.52 0.33 1.69
N LEU A 178 -11.89 -0.94 1.62
CA LEU A 178 -13.28 -1.33 1.36
C LEU A 178 -14.22 -0.88 2.49
N ARG A 179 -13.84 -1.07 3.77
CA ARG A 179 -14.63 -0.58 4.92
C ARG A 179 -14.79 0.94 4.89
N THR A 180 -13.74 1.67 4.55
CA THR A 180 -13.81 3.13 4.46
C THR A 180 -14.69 3.58 3.30
N TYR A 181 -14.58 2.95 2.12
CA TYR A 181 -15.42 3.22 0.96
C TYR A 181 -16.90 2.97 1.26
N LEU A 182 -17.22 1.80 1.82
CA LEU A 182 -18.61 1.47 2.20
C LEU A 182 -19.16 2.42 3.30
N GLY A 183 -18.28 2.99 4.12
CA GLY A 183 -18.60 4.01 5.12
C GLY A 183 -18.74 5.43 4.57
N GLY A 184 -18.71 5.61 3.24
CA GLY A 184 -18.95 6.88 2.55
C GLY A 184 -17.72 7.77 2.40
N ALA A 185 -16.50 7.22 2.53
CA ALA A 185 -15.27 7.98 2.29
C ALA A 185 -15.19 8.47 0.83
N LYS A 186 -14.72 9.71 0.66
CA LYS A 186 -14.57 10.35 -0.66
C LYS A 186 -13.24 9.95 -1.28
N LEU A 187 -13.29 9.28 -2.42
CA LEU A 187 -12.14 8.83 -3.17
C LEU A 187 -11.83 9.79 -4.32
N GLN A 188 -10.54 10.02 -4.55
CA GLN A 188 -10.02 10.82 -5.66
C GLN A 188 -8.95 10.02 -6.40
N TYR A 189 -9.11 9.84 -7.71
CA TYR A 189 -8.09 9.30 -8.59
C TYR A 189 -7.30 10.41 -9.25
N VAL A 190 -5.99 10.23 -9.35
CA VAL A 190 -5.05 11.14 -10.02
C VAL A 190 -4.29 10.36 -11.09
N HIS A 191 -4.41 10.79 -12.33
CA HIS A 191 -3.66 10.19 -13.44
C HIS A 191 -2.20 10.60 -13.38
N HIS A 192 -1.45 9.97 -12.45
CA HIS A 192 -0.02 10.19 -12.23
C HIS A 192 0.62 8.91 -11.70
N PHE A 193 1.84 8.60 -12.12
CA PHE A 193 2.62 7.49 -11.58
C PHE A 193 3.25 7.88 -10.26
N ILE A 194 2.78 7.29 -9.17
CA ILE A 194 3.20 7.63 -7.80
C ILE A 194 4.44 6.87 -7.37
N SER A 195 4.50 5.58 -7.69
CA SER A 195 5.56 4.70 -7.20
C SER A 195 6.00 3.67 -8.24
N LEU A 196 7.22 3.18 -8.06
CA LEU A 196 7.75 1.98 -8.69
C LEU A 196 7.62 0.84 -7.69
N PHE A 197 6.74 -0.11 -7.99
CA PHE A 197 6.45 -1.30 -7.20
C PHE A 197 7.30 -2.48 -7.65
N ASN A 198 8.06 -3.08 -6.73
CA ASN A 198 8.84 -4.28 -7.00
C ASN A 198 7.96 -5.53 -6.89
N MET A 199 7.80 -6.27 -7.99
CA MET A 199 6.92 -7.45 -8.07
C MET A 199 7.48 -8.70 -7.37
N GLY A 200 8.74 -8.68 -6.87
CA GLY A 200 9.35 -9.78 -6.13
C GLY A 200 8.89 -9.95 -4.67
N GLY A 201 7.97 -9.11 -4.17
CA GLY A 201 7.47 -9.12 -2.80
C GLY A 201 6.45 -10.23 -2.48
N VAL A 202 6.03 -10.30 -1.21
CA VAL A 202 5.15 -11.35 -0.63
C VAL A 202 3.72 -11.36 -1.21
N SER A 203 3.31 -10.35 -1.96
CA SER A 203 1.94 -10.14 -2.46
C SER A 203 1.54 -11.04 -3.66
N ALA A 204 2.12 -12.22 -3.80
CA ALA A 204 1.77 -13.15 -4.88
C ALA A 204 0.28 -13.55 -4.82
N PHE A 205 -0.40 -13.49 -5.96
CA PHE A 205 -1.77 -13.99 -6.15
C PHE A 205 -1.84 -15.50 -5.85
N THR A 206 -2.18 -15.84 -4.63
CA THR A 206 -2.30 -17.23 -4.15
C THR A 206 -3.75 -17.57 -3.88
N TYR A 207 -4.09 -18.86 -3.81
CA TYR A 207 -5.41 -19.31 -3.34
C TYR A 207 -5.74 -18.77 -1.94
N LYS A 208 -4.71 -18.53 -1.10
CA LYS A 208 -4.89 -17.94 0.24
C LYS A 208 -5.54 -16.54 0.17
N SER A 209 -5.17 -15.73 -0.83
CA SER A 209 -5.77 -14.41 -1.02
C SER A 209 -7.25 -14.47 -1.41
N ASP A 210 -7.68 -15.50 -2.14
CA ASP A 210 -9.10 -15.68 -2.48
C ASP A 210 -9.95 -16.03 -1.25
N PHE A 211 -9.41 -16.88 -0.35
CA PHE A 211 -10.08 -17.18 0.93
C PHE A 211 -10.19 -15.95 1.84
N GLU A 212 -9.14 -15.12 1.91
CA GLU A 212 -9.23 -13.86 2.66
C GLU A 212 -10.25 -12.92 2.03
N LYS A 213 -10.25 -12.79 0.71
CA LYS A 213 -11.25 -11.98 -0.02
C LYS A 213 -12.68 -12.44 0.27
N LEU A 214 -12.94 -13.75 0.25
CA LEU A 214 -14.25 -14.30 0.61
C LEU A 214 -14.66 -13.89 2.04
N LYS A 215 -13.73 -13.97 3.02
CA LYS A 215 -13.99 -13.55 4.40
C LYS A 215 -14.29 -12.05 4.49
N ILE A 216 -13.53 -11.23 3.77
CA ILE A 216 -13.73 -9.77 3.70
C ILE A 216 -15.13 -9.46 3.14
N HIS A 217 -15.51 -10.04 2.00
CA HIS A 217 -16.83 -9.80 1.41
C HIS A 217 -17.99 -10.26 2.30
N LYS A 218 -17.80 -11.33 3.05
CA LYS A 218 -18.80 -11.79 4.05
C LYS A 218 -18.91 -10.83 5.22
N SER A 219 -17.80 -10.36 5.77
CA SER A 219 -17.79 -9.46 6.92
C SER A 219 -18.31 -8.07 6.57
N THR A 220 -17.96 -7.56 5.40
CA THR A 220 -18.35 -6.22 4.93
C THR A 220 -19.69 -6.18 4.24
N LYS A 221 -20.26 -7.32 3.87
CA LYS A 221 -21.48 -7.44 3.04
C LYS A 221 -21.38 -6.63 1.73
N SER A 222 -20.18 -6.51 1.18
CA SER A 222 -19.89 -5.68 0.01
C SER A 222 -20.58 -6.17 -1.27
N ILE A 223 -20.84 -7.48 -1.36
CA ILE A 223 -21.55 -8.14 -2.46
C ILE A 223 -22.59 -9.12 -1.92
N SER A 224 -23.66 -9.33 -2.69
CA SER A 224 -24.77 -10.20 -2.28
C SER A 224 -24.42 -11.69 -2.25
N HIS A 225 -23.58 -12.13 -3.19
CA HIS A 225 -23.25 -13.55 -3.39
C HIS A 225 -21.74 -13.82 -3.40
N PRO A 226 -21.03 -13.66 -2.25
CA PRO A 226 -19.57 -13.75 -2.20
C PRO A 226 -19.03 -15.15 -2.56
N TYR A 227 -19.81 -16.20 -2.36
CA TYR A 227 -19.44 -17.58 -2.75
C TYR A 227 -19.41 -17.78 -4.27
N ILE A 228 -20.32 -17.16 -5.02
CA ILE A 228 -20.32 -17.25 -6.49
C ILE A 228 -19.05 -16.64 -7.02
N LEU A 229 -18.72 -15.41 -6.63
CA LEU A 229 -17.47 -14.74 -7.03
C LEU A 229 -16.23 -15.54 -6.64
N PHE A 230 -16.22 -16.16 -5.45
CA PHE A 230 -15.13 -17.02 -5.00
C PHE A 230 -14.94 -18.23 -5.93
N MET A 231 -16.03 -18.93 -6.27
CA MET A 231 -16.00 -20.09 -7.18
C MET A 231 -15.56 -19.69 -8.60
N GLU A 232 -16.04 -18.57 -9.13
CA GLU A 232 -15.62 -18.04 -10.43
C GLU A 232 -14.12 -17.78 -10.46
N ASN A 233 -13.56 -17.12 -9.43
CA ASN A 233 -12.11 -16.87 -9.31
C ASN A 233 -11.30 -18.17 -9.27
N LEU A 234 -11.76 -19.20 -8.55
CA LEU A 234 -11.09 -20.50 -8.50
C LEU A 234 -11.08 -21.20 -9.86
N ILE A 235 -12.21 -21.17 -10.57
CA ILE A 235 -12.34 -21.76 -11.92
C ILE A 235 -11.37 -21.05 -12.90
N VAL A 236 -11.39 -19.72 -12.93
CA VAL A 236 -10.51 -18.95 -13.80
C VAL A 236 -9.04 -19.24 -13.52
N LYS A 237 -8.61 -19.28 -12.26
CA LYS A 237 -7.23 -19.62 -11.89
C LYS A 237 -6.86 -21.04 -12.31
N SER A 238 -7.75 -22.01 -12.13
CA SER A 238 -7.53 -23.39 -12.54
C SER A 238 -7.33 -23.52 -14.05
N LEU A 239 -8.16 -22.81 -14.83
CA LEU A 239 -8.05 -22.77 -16.29
C LEU A 239 -6.74 -22.12 -16.76
N LEU A 240 -6.30 -21.04 -16.08
CA LEU A 240 -5.02 -20.39 -16.41
C LEU A 240 -3.82 -21.29 -16.13
N ILE A 241 -3.85 -22.07 -15.03
CA ILE A 241 -2.79 -23.03 -14.71
C ILE A 241 -2.73 -24.12 -15.76
N VAL A 242 -3.87 -24.65 -16.20
CA VAL A 242 -3.93 -25.67 -17.27
C VAL A 242 -3.37 -25.07 -18.58
N LYS A 243 -3.84 -23.89 -19.00
CA LYS A 243 -3.34 -23.21 -20.20
C LYS A 243 -1.81 -23.02 -20.18
N ASN A 244 -1.26 -22.55 -19.05
CA ASN A 244 0.18 -22.30 -18.92
C ASN A 244 1.00 -23.61 -18.91
N ARG A 245 0.43 -24.75 -18.51
CA ARG A 245 1.08 -26.06 -18.66
C ARG A 245 1.11 -26.54 -20.11
N TRP A 246 0.05 -26.29 -20.88
CA TRP A 246 -0.01 -26.67 -22.31
C TRP A 246 0.90 -25.80 -23.21
N LEU A 247 1.20 -24.54 -22.81
CA LEU A 247 2.11 -23.65 -23.56
C LEU A 247 3.61 -23.90 -23.27
N LYS A 248 3.94 -24.80 -22.36
CA LYS A 248 5.33 -25.19 -22.02
C LYS A 248 5.71 -26.58 -22.57
N ILE A 249 4.83 -27.21 -23.34
CA ILE A 249 5.08 -28.41 -24.15
C ILE A 249 5.23 -27.98 -25.60
#